data_148f5d55d0a7f19da33c13ccb985850b
#
_entry.id   148f5d55d0a7f19da33c13ccb985850b
#
_cell.length_a   1.000
_cell.length_b   1.000
_cell.length_c   1.000
_cell.angle_alpha   90.00
_cell.angle_beta   90.00
_cell.angle_gamma   90.00
#
_symmetry.space_group_name_H-M   'P 1'
#
loop_
_entity.id
_entity.type
_entity.pdbx_description
1 polymer ?
#
loop_
_entity_poly.entity_id
_entity_poly.type
_entity_poly.pdbx_seq_one_letter_code
_entity_poly.pdbx_strand_id
1 'polypeptide(L)'
;MNPTKRLLLGNDTIQLVSCSVMLELNACGRGFITARTEQNYTGRPVRLDIGYGNDLVRWFTGYVERSQPAENGSVRLLIREMAGILDHPFPCSFQHPTMRTVTQWLSETSGLEIILPDNAAYTDRPVPHFTHSGTGYELLASLGRIFSVPDYIWHPLPDGGIMTAA
;
A
#
# COMPACT_ATOMS: atom_id res chain seq x y z
N MET A 1 1.34 -23.52 19.71
CA MET A 1 2.31 -23.41 18.58
C MET A 1 2.47 -21.93 18.26
N ASN A 2 3.70 -21.44 18.25
CA ASN A 2 3.96 -20.03 17.93
C ASN A 2 3.96 -19.84 16.42
N PRO A 3 3.42 -18.72 15.92
CA PRO A 3 3.46 -18.43 14.49
C PRO A 3 4.88 -18.16 14.02
N THR A 4 5.18 -18.62 12.82
CA THR A 4 6.44 -18.33 12.12
C THR A 4 6.29 -17.04 11.35
N LYS A 5 7.30 -16.17 11.43
CA LYS A 5 7.39 -14.93 10.67
C LYS A 5 8.60 -14.98 9.74
N ARG A 6 8.41 -14.56 8.50
CA ARG A 6 9.49 -14.48 7.52
C ARG A 6 9.60 -13.05 7.01
N LEU A 7 10.82 -12.50 7.09
CA LEU A 7 11.15 -11.18 6.58
C LEU A 7 12.01 -11.33 5.32
N LEU A 8 11.56 -10.70 4.23
CA LEU A 8 12.29 -10.59 2.98
C LEU A 8 12.61 -9.12 2.73
N LEU A 9 13.90 -8.80 2.62
CA LEU A 9 14.40 -7.47 2.26
C LEU A 9 15.10 -7.56 0.90
N GLY A 10 14.51 -6.94 -0.12
CA GLY A 10 14.92 -7.20 -1.49
C GLY A 10 14.69 -8.67 -1.81
N ASN A 11 15.77 -9.37 -2.17
CA ASN A 11 15.75 -10.81 -2.42
C ASN A 11 16.30 -11.65 -1.26
N ASP A 12 16.67 -11.00 -0.17
CA ASP A 12 17.35 -11.65 0.96
C ASP A 12 16.34 -12.02 2.06
N THR A 13 16.45 -13.24 2.57
CA THR A 13 15.73 -13.65 3.78
C THR A 13 16.55 -13.24 4.99
N ILE A 14 15.99 -12.37 5.83
CA ILE A 14 16.71 -11.78 6.97
C ILE A 14 16.03 -12.21 8.27
N GLN A 15 16.81 -12.44 9.30
CA GLN A 15 16.29 -12.77 10.61
C GLN A 15 15.56 -11.59 11.23
N LEU A 16 14.28 -11.76 11.50
CA LEU A 16 13.45 -10.77 12.18
C LEU A 16 13.69 -10.85 13.68
N VAL A 17 14.02 -9.72 14.30
CA VAL A 17 14.16 -9.61 15.76
C VAL A 17 12.83 -9.16 16.37
N SER A 18 12.25 -8.08 15.84
CA SER A 18 10.96 -7.57 16.29
C SER A 18 10.26 -6.81 15.18
N CYS A 19 8.94 -6.73 15.25
CA CYS A 19 8.15 -5.92 14.33
C CYS A 19 6.94 -5.33 15.01
N SER A 20 6.58 -4.12 14.62
CA SER A 20 5.35 -3.45 14.99
C SER A 20 4.79 -2.79 13.73
N VAL A 21 3.64 -3.25 13.26
CA VAL A 21 3.02 -2.78 12.00
C VAL A 21 1.62 -2.29 12.31
N MET A 22 1.28 -1.12 11.79
CA MET A 22 -0.04 -0.52 11.88
C MET A 22 -0.66 -0.48 10.49
N LEU A 23 -1.81 -1.14 10.34
CA LEU A 23 -2.61 -1.17 9.11
C LEU A 23 -3.92 -0.46 9.37
N GLU A 24 -4.33 0.43 8.47
CA GLU A 24 -5.52 1.26 8.63
C GLU A 24 -6.33 1.32 7.34
N LEU A 25 -7.62 1.61 7.48
CA LEU A 25 -8.48 1.96 6.35
C LEU A 25 -8.21 3.40 5.93
N ASN A 26 -8.33 3.68 4.64
CA ASN A 26 -8.16 5.01 4.06
C ASN A 26 -6.79 5.65 4.37
N ALA A 27 -5.78 4.81 4.56
CA ALA A 27 -4.43 5.26 4.90
C ALA A 27 -3.38 4.24 4.44
N CYS A 28 -2.15 4.70 4.34
CA CYS A 28 -1.00 3.84 4.09
C CYS A 28 -0.50 3.27 5.42
N GLY A 29 -0.42 1.96 5.52
CA GLY A 29 0.16 1.28 6.65
C GLY A 29 1.66 1.54 6.77
N ARG A 30 2.17 1.47 7.98
CA ARG A 30 3.58 1.67 8.30
C ARG A 30 3.98 0.82 9.49
N GLY A 31 5.27 0.67 9.68
CA GLY A 31 5.75 -0.07 10.82
C GLY A 31 7.24 0.11 11.07
N PHE A 32 7.66 -0.45 12.18
CA PHE A 32 9.07 -0.53 12.56
C PHE A 32 9.46 -2.00 12.64
N ILE A 33 10.59 -2.32 12.06
CA ILE A 33 11.18 -3.66 12.11
C ILE A 33 12.59 -3.53 12.65
N THR A 34 12.98 -4.44 13.53
CA THR A 34 14.37 -4.67 13.87
C THR A 34 14.79 -5.98 13.21
N ALA A 35 15.81 -5.92 12.37
CA ALA A 35 16.31 -7.05 11.61
C ALA A 35 17.80 -7.25 11.87
N ARG A 36 18.23 -8.53 11.90
CA ARG A 36 19.64 -8.88 12.13
C ARG A 36 20.40 -8.83 10.82
N THR A 37 20.92 -7.66 10.52
CA THR A 37 21.76 -7.38 9.36
C THR A 37 22.50 -6.06 9.60
N GLU A 38 23.60 -5.88 8.92
CA GLU A 38 24.38 -4.62 8.97
C GLU A 38 24.23 -3.83 7.66
N GLN A 39 23.52 -4.38 6.67
CA GLN A 39 23.33 -3.72 5.39
C GLN A 39 22.27 -2.64 5.44
N ASN A 40 22.41 -1.64 4.58
CA ASN A 40 21.42 -0.59 4.40
C ASN A 40 20.41 -1.00 3.32
N TYR A 41 19.16 -1.17 3.71
CA TYR A 41 18.08 -1.58 2.80
C TYR A 41 17.14 -0.43 2.41
N THR A 42 17.51 0.82 2.65
CA THR A 42 16.68 1.98 2.26
C THR A 42 16.28 1.92 0.78
N GLY A 43 15.00 2.09 0.50
CA GLY A 43 14.42 2.02 -0.83
C GLY A 43 14.18 0.61 -1.36
N ARG A 44 14.57 -0.42 -0.62
CA ARG A 44 14.39 -1.81 -1.05
C ARG A 44 12.99 -2.33 -0.71
N PRO A 45 12.46 -3.27 -1.50
CA PRO A 45 11.20 -3.93 -1.18
C PRO A 45 11.29 -4.67 0.16
N VAL A 46 10.20 -4.62 0.93
CA VAL A 46 10.03 -5.39 2.15
C VAL A 46 8.76 -6.22 2.06
N ARG A 47 8.86 -7.48 2.45
CA ARG A 47 7.73 -8.40 2.50
C ARG A 47 7.74 -9.15 3.81
N LEU A 48 6.59 -9.25 4.45
CA LEU A 48 6.39 -10.00 5.68
C LEU A 48 5.38 -11.10 5.45
N ASP A 49 5.75 -12.31 5.78
CA ASP A 49 4.87 -13.47 5.77
C ASP A 49 4.71 -13.99 7.21
N ILE A 50 3.52 -14.47 7.52
CA ILE A 50 3.20 -15.05 8.81
C ILE A 50 2.40 -16.33 8.61
N GLY A 51 2.57 -17.31 9.50
CA GLY A 51 1.84 -18.55 9.43
C GLY A 51 2.34 -19.58 10.41
N TYR A 52 1.94 -20.81 10.21
CA TYR A 52 2.33 -21.93 11.04
C TYR A 52 3.05 -22.99 10.18
N GLY A 53 4.19 -23.46 10.67
CA GLY A 53 5.00 -24.41 9.90
C GLY A 53 5.45 -23.84 8.55
N ASN A 54 5.08 -24.52 7.46
CA ASN A 54 5.39 -24.09 6.10
C ASN A 54 4.25 -23.32 5.42
N ASP A 55 3.11 -23.15 6.09
CA ASP A 55 1.94 -22.44 5.55
C ASP A 55 2.04 -20.94 5.88
N LEU A 56 2.86 -20.24 5.12
CA LEU A 56 3.06 -18.80 5.29
C LEU A 56 2.19 -18.01 4.32
N VAL A 57 1.55 -16.96 4.84
CA VAL A 57 0.70 -16.05 4.07
C VAL A 57 1.31 -14.66 4.09
N ARG A 58 1.27 -13.97 2.95
CA ARG A 58 1.71 -12.60 2.85
C ARG A 58 0.84 -11.72 3.74
N TRP A 59 1.49 -11.01 4.65
CA TRP A 59 0.84 -10.09 5.58
C TRP A 59 1.09 -8.63 5.21
N PHE A 60 2.28 -8.33 4.69
CA PHE A 60 2.69 -6.98 4.37
C PHE A 60 3.59 -6.98 3.14
N THR A 61 3.34 -6.04 2.23
CA THR A 61 4.21 -5.74 1.10
C THR A 61 4.41 -4.23 1.04
N GLY A 62 5.66 -3.81 1.00
CA GLY A 62 5.98 -2.40 0.96
C GLY A 62 7.44 -2.14 0.64
N TYR A 63 7.96 -1.07 1.16
CA TYR A 63 9.34 -0.66 0.97
C TYR A 63 9.93 -0.10 2.26
N VAL A 64 11.25 -0.12 2.33
CA VAL A 64 12.01 0.45 3.44
C VAL A 64 12.19 1.94 3.18
N GLU A 65 11.53 2.77 3.98
CA GLU A 65 11.66 4.23 3.88
C GLU A 65 12.97 4.71 4.50
N ARG A 66 13.37 4.12 5.63
CA ARG A 66 14.58 4.50 6.36
C ARG A 66 15.20 3.28 7.04
N SER A 67 16.51 3.22 7.03
CA SER A 67 17.30 2.19 7.71
C SER A 67 18.30 2.89 8.65
N GLN A 68 18.30 2.49 9.91
CA GLN A 68 19.21 3.03 10.92
C GLN A 68 19.95 1.89 11.61
N PRO A 69 21.27 2.00 11.82
CA PRO A 69 22.00 1.03 12.63
C PRO A 69 21.42 0.94 14.04
N ALA A 70 21.36 -0.28 14.57
CA ALA A 70 20.95 -0.57 15.92
C ALA A 70 22.03 -1.38 16.63
N GLU A 71 21.78 -1.78 17.86
CA GLU A 71 22.74 -2.54 18.65
C GLU A 71 22.86 -4.00 18.14
N ASN A 72 23.98 -4.64 18.44
CA ASN A 72 24.23 -6.08 18.25
C ASN A 72 24.09 -6.56 16.80
N GLY A 73 24.62 -5.81 15.82
CA GLY A 73 24.59 -6.22 14.42
C GLY A 73 23.18 -6.23 13.83
N SER A 74 22.32 -5.34 14.30
CA SER A 74 20.96 -5.17 13.83
C SER A 74 20.75 -3.80 13.19
N VAL A 75 19.68 -3.67 12.43
CA VAL A 75 19.18 -2.40 11.90
C VAL A 75 17.72 -2.21 12.30
N ARG A 76 17.35 -0.97 12.51
CA ARG A 76 15.95 -0.58 12.68
C ARG A 76 15.43 0.02 11.39
N LEU A 77 14.35 -0.55 10.88
CA LEU A 77 13.76 -0.17 9.61
C LEU A 77 12.40 0.52 9.84
N LEU A 78 12.22 1.66 9.22
CA LEU A 78 10.90 2.25 9.04
C LEU A 78 10.37 1.78 7.70
N ILE A 79 9.23 1.10 7.70
CA ILE A 79 8.62 0.53 6.50
C ILE A 79 7.25 1.16 6.24
N ARG A 80 6.91 1.24 4.95
CA ARG A 80 5.58 1.70 4.49
C ARG A 80 5.01 0.69 3.50
N GLU A 81 3.68 0.56 3.47
CA GLU A 81 3.02 -0.19 2.41
C GLU A 81 3.26 0.47 1.04
N MET A 82 3.05 -0.29 -0.04
CA MET A 82 3.27 0.23 -1.40
C MET A 82 2.42 1.47 -1.70
N ALA A 83 1.27 1.62 -1.03
CA ALA A 83 0.44 2.82 -1.13
C ALA A 83 1.18 4.12 -0.76
N GLY A 84 2.32 4.04 -0.07
CA GLY A 84 3.18 5.18 0.21
C GLY A 84 3.67 5.92 -1.05
N ILE A 85 3.67 5.26 -2.20
CA ILE A 85 3.97 5.88 -3.50
C ILE A 85 2.97 7.00 -3.83
N LEU A 86 1.77 6.95 -3.28
CA LEU A 86 0.73 7.96 -3.50
C LEU A 86 0.95 9.25 -2.72
N ASP A 87 1.97 9.34 -1.88
CA ASP A 87 2.33 10.55 -1.13
C ASP A 87 3.07 11.57 -2.02
N HIS A 88 2.57 11.76 -3.23
CA HIS A 88 3.04 12.71 -4.22
C HIS A 88 1.85 13.31 -4.96
N PRO A 89 2.00 14.49 -5.59
CA PRO A 89 0.96 15.03 -6.44
C PRO A 89 0.68 14.14 -7.66
N PHE A 90 -0.60 13.93 -7.94
CA PHE A 90 -1.09 13.22 -9.13
C PHE A 90 -2.07 14.12 -9.87
N PRO A 91 -1.57 15.17 -10.56
CA PRO A 91 -2.45 16.09 -11.27
C PRO A 91 -3.08 15.43 -12.50
N CYS A 92 -4.38 15.61 -12.65
CA CYS A 92 -5.13 15.07 -13.78
C CYS A 92 -6.38 15.90 -14.08
N SER A 93 -6.87 15.78 -15.30
CA SER A 93 -8.11 16.38 -15.73
C SER A 93 -8.78 15.49 -16.78
N PHE A 94 -10.03 15.14 -16.56
CA PHE A 94 -10.81 14.26 -17.44
C PHE A 94 -12.16 14.89 -17.75
N GLN A 95 -12.61 14.68 -19.00
CA GLN A 95 -13.96 15.02 -19.45
C GLN A 95 -14.81 13.74 -19.47
N HIS A 96 -15.96 13.77 -18.80
CA HIS A 96 -16.89 12.65 -18.70
C HIS A 96 -16.25 11.32 -18.25
N PRO A 97 -15.36 11.32 -17.25
CA PRO A 97 -14.73 10.07 -16.80
C PRO A 97 -15.69 9.24 -15.95
N THR A 98 -15.43 7.94 -15.90
CA THR A 98 -15.96 7.04 -14.89
C THR A 98 -14.95 6.86 -13.76
N MET A 99 -15.39 6.30 -12.63
CA MET A 99 -14.48 5.92 -11.56
C MET A 99 -13.40 4.95 -12.07
N ARG A 100 -13.78 4.03 -12.95
CA ARG A 100 -12.86 3.09 -13.60
C ARG A 100 -11.79 3.81 -14.43
N THR A 101 -12.16 4.85 -15.17
CA THR A 101 -11.22 5.66 -15.95
C THR A 101 -10.16 6.30 -15.06
N VAL A 102 -10.58 6.92 -13.97
CA VAL A 102 -9.67 7.63 -13.05
C VAL A 102 -8.75 6.65 -12.32
N THR A 103 -9.29 5.55 -11.80
CA THR A 103 -8.50 4.55 -11.07
C THR A 103 -7.53 3.81 -11.98
N GLN A 104 -7.91 3.55 -13.23
CA GLN A 104 -7.01 2.97 -14.21
C GLN A 104 -5.82 3.90 -14.51
N TRP A 105 -6.10 5.19 -14.71
CA TRP A 105 -5.05 6.19 -14.90
C TRP A 105 -4.10 6.24 -13.70
N LEU A 106 -4.64 6.26 -12.48
CA LEU A 106 -3.83 6.28 -11.26
C LEU A 106 -3.00 5.01 -11.13
N SER A 107 -3.57 3.86 -11.46
CA SER A 107 -2.87 2.57 -11.48
C SER A 107 -1.70 2.57 -12.46
N GLU A 108 -1.92 3.02 -13.69
CA GLU A 108 -0.87 3.10 -14.72
C GLU A 108 0.23 4.09 -14.36
N THR A 109 -0.14 5.23 -13.78
CA THR A 109 0.81 6.29 -13.42
C THR A 109 1.62 5.94 -12.18
N SER A 110 1.02 5.32 -11.18
CA SER A 110 1.68 4.96 -9.93
C SER A 110 2.37 3.59 -9.96
N GLY A 111 1.95 2.72 -10.85
CA GLY A 111 2.38 1.31 -10.88
C GLY A 111 1.68 0.43 -9.84
N LEU A 112 0.70 0.95 -9.11
CA LEU A 112 -0.07 0.19 -8.12
C LEU A 112 -1.30 -0.43 -8.79
N GLU A 113 -1.63 -1.66 -8.41
CA GLU A 113 -2.89 -2.26 -8.81
C GLU A 113 -4.02 -1.70 -7.95
N ILE A 114 -5.03 -1.11 -8.57
CA ILE A 114 -6.21 -0.59 -7.89
C ILE A 114 -7.41 -1.41 -8.31
N ILE A 115 -8.04 -2.07 -7.35
CA ILE A 115 -9.14 -2.99 -7.56
C ILE A 115 -10.45 -2.31 -7.21
N LEU A 116 -11.38 -2.31 -8.18
CA LEU A 116 -12.75 -1.84 -7.99
C LEU A 116 -13.65 -3.04 -7.67
N PRO A 117 -14.77 -2.81 -6.96
CA PRO A 117 -15.74 -3.88 -6.72
C PRO A 117 -16.34 -4.38 -8.03
N ASP A 118 -16.57 -5.69 -8.10
CA ASP A 118 -17.29 -6.30 -9.23
C ASP A 118 -18.77 -5.91 -9.21
N ASN A 119 -19.32 -5.66 -10.40
CA ASN A 119 -20.74 -5.40 -10.61
C ASN A 119 -21.32 -4.19 -9.84
N ALA A 120 -20.48 -3.26 -9.44
CA ALA A 120 -20.93 -2.03 -8.80
C ALA A 120 -21.30 -0.98 -9.86
N ALA A 121 -22.56 -0.56 -9.90
CA ALA A 121 -23.06 0.34 -10.93
C ALA A 121 -22.34 1.71 -10.95
N TYR A 122 -21.84 2.17 -9.81
CA TYR A 122 -21.16 3.47 -9.72
C TYR A 122 -19.78 3.48 -10.40
N THR A 123 -19.17 2.34 -10.62
CA THR A 123 -17.80 2.28 -11.21
C THR A 123 -17.76 2.72 -12.67
N ASP A 124 -18.89 2.58 -13.38
CA ASP A 124 -19.00 2.90 -14.81
C ASP A 124 -19.97 4.06 -15.10
N ARG A 125 -20.37 4.79 -14.08
CA ARG A 125 -21.23 5.97 -14.21
C ARG A 125 -20.38 7.21 -14.49
N PRO A 126 -20.51 7.86 -15.66
CA PRO A 126 -19.74 9.05 -15.98
C PRO A 126 -20.19 10.26 -15.15
N VAL A 127 -19.24 11.13 -14.82
CA VAL A 127 -19.49 12.47 -14.28
C VAL A 127 -19.05 13.50 -15.31
N PRO A 128 -19.53 14.78 -15.24
CA PRO A 128 -19.20 15.76 -16.27
C PRO A 128 -17.70 16.03 -16.44
N HIS A 129 -16.97 16.11 -15.34
CA HIS A 129 -15.53 16.29 -15.35
C HIS A 129 -14.92 15.87 -14.00
N PHE A 130 -13.63 15.58 -14.03
CA PHE A 130 -12.85 15.31 -12.83
C PHE A 130 -11.50 16.01 -12.97
N THR A 131 -11.18 16.89 -12.04
CA THR A 131 -9.89 17.59 -11.98
C THR A 131 -9.31 17.43 -10.59
N HIS A 132 -8.03 17.12 -10.52
CA HIS A 132 -7.32 16.91 -9.28
C HIS A 132 -5.88 17.42 -9.38
N SER A 133 -5.37 18.03 -8.31
CA SER A 133 -4.00 18.53 -8.23
C SER A 133 -3.25 18.09 -6.97
N GLY A 134 -3.93 17.46 -6.02
CA GLY A 134 -3.35 17.00 -4.76
C GLY A 134 -2.64 15.66 -4.86
N THR A 135 -2.38 15.07 -3.71
CA THR A 135 -1.74 13.75 -3.61
C THR A 135 -2.63 12.63 -4.13
N GLY A 136 -2.02 11.46 -4.35
CA GLY A 136 -2.78 10.25 -4.68
C GLY A 136 -3.73 9.83 -3.56
N TYR A 137 -3.39 10.08 -2.31
CA TYR A 137 -4.29 9.83 -1.18
C TYR A 137 -5.55 10.69 -1.25
N GLU A 138 -5.37 11.98 -1.52
CA GLU A 138 -6.49 12.91 -1.68
C GLU A 138 -7.35 12.54 -2.89
N LEU A 139 -6.73 12.06 -3.97
CA LEU A 139 -7.46 11.57 -5.13
C LEU A 139 -8.34 10.37 -4.75
N LEU A 140 -7.77 9.36 -4.12
CA LEU A 140 -8.53 8.19 -3.67
C LEU A 140 -9.68 8.59 -2.73
N ALA A 141 -9.43 9.48 -1.78
CA ALA A 141 -10.45 9.95 -0.86
C ALA A 141 -11.58 10.72 -1.56
N SER A 142 -11.28 11.43 -2.64
CA SER A 142 -12.27 12.22 -3.39
C SER A 142 -13.22 11.39 -4.24
N LEU A 143 -12.84 10.15 -4.59
CA LEU A 143 -13.64 9.30 -5.48
C LEU A 143 -15.04 9.03 -4.93
N GLY A 144 -15.15 8.77 -3.64
CA GLY A 144 -16.45 8.51 -3.01
C GLY A 144 -17.42 9.67 -3.15
N ARG A 145 -16.94 10.88 -2.96
CA ARG A 145 -17.76 12.10 -3.07
C ARG A 145 -18.12 12.41 -4.53
N ILE A 146 -17.16 12.35 -5.41
CA ILE A 146 -17.34 12.76 -6.81
C ILE A 146 -18.24 11.78 -7.57
N PHE A 147 -18.08 10.49 -7.33
CA PHE A 147 -18.89 9.46 -7.97
C PHE A 147 -20.12 9.04 -7.14
N SER A 148 -20.40 9.75 -6.05
CA SER A 148 -21.56 9.52 -5.17
C SER A 148 -21.65 8.08 -4.67
N VAL A 149 -20.55 7.57 -4.15
CA VAL A 149 -20.48 6.23 -3.59
C VAL A 149 -20.71 6.32 -2.08
N PRO A 150 -21.82 5.75 -1.56
CA PRO A 150 -22.09 5.77 -0.12
C PRO A 150 -21.09 4.87 0.62
N ASP A 151 -20.74 5.28 1.83
CA ASP A 151 -19.85 4.50 2.72
C ASP A 151 -18.53 4.07 2.06
N TYR A 152 -18.02 4.90 1.15
CA TYR A 152 -16.82 4.61 0.39
C TYR A 152 -15.58 4.50 1.29
N ILE A 153 -14.82 3.44 1.07
CA ILE A 153 -13.51 3.22 1.70
C ILE A 153 -12.49 2.75 0.66
N TRP A 154 -11.24 2.94 0.98
CA TRP A 154 -10.14 2.28 0.29
C TRP A 154 -9.14 1.73 1.31
N HIS A 155 -8.42 0.69 0.97
CA HIS A 155 -7.39 0.15 1.84
C HIS A 155 -6.32 -0.59 1.04
N PRO A 156 -5.06 -0.54 1.49
CA PRO A 156 -4.01 -1.37 0.91
C PRO A 156 -4.27 -2.86 1.16
N LEU A 157 -3.81 -3.68 0.22
CA LEU A 157 -3.85 -5.14 0.32
C LEU A 157 -2.48 -5.68 0.72
N PRO A 158 -2.42 -6.88 1.32
CA PRO A 158 -1.15 -7.50 1.71
C PRO A 158 -0.17 -7.72 0.57
N ASP A 159 -0.64 -7.84 -0.68
CA ASP A 159 0.18 -8.01 -1.87
C ASP A 159 0.71 -6.69 -2.47
N GLY A 160 0.34 -5.56 -1.90
CA GLY A 160 0.73 -4.23 -2.36
C GLY A 160 -0.29 -3.51 -3.23
N GLY A 161 -1.40 -4.18 -3.60
CA GLY A 161 -2.51 -3.53 -4.31
C GLY A 161 -3.37 -2.66 -3.40
N ILE A 162 -4.35 -2.00 -3.98
CA ILE A 162 -5.33 -1.17 -3.26
C ILE A 162 -6.74 -1.62 -3.64
N MET A 163 -7.57 -1.88 -2.64
CA MET A 163 -8.99 -2.19 -2.81
C MET A 163 -9.82 -0.97 -2.53
N THR A 164 -10.82 -0.71 -3.36
CA THR A 164 -11.89 0.24 -3.06
C THR A 164 -13.19 -0.51 -2.82
N ALA A 165 -13.98 -0.02 -1.90
CA ALA A 165 -15.26 -0.65 -1.52
C ALA A 165 -16.28 0.41 -1.08
N ALA A 166 -17.51 -0.02 -0.96
CA ALA A 166 -18.60 0.79 -0.41
C ALA A 166 -19.34 0.03 0.68
#